data_0226f0f0d66ac7ee82cfba619b8538eb
#
_entry.id   0226f0f0d66ac7ee82cfba619b8538eb
#
_cell.length_a   1.000
_cell.length_b   1.000
_cell.length_c   1.000
_cell.angle_alpha   90.00
_cell.angle_beta   90.00
_cell.angle_gamma   90.00
#
_symmetry.space_group_name_H-M   'P 1'
#
loop_
_entity.id
_entity.type
_entity.pdbx_description
1 polymer ?
#
loop_
_entity_poly.entity_id
_entity_poly.type
_entity_poly.pdbx_seq_one_letter_code
_entity_poly.pdbx_strand_id
1 'polypeptide(L)'
;MRFFVVCPGGLEAPLAQELASIANRLDSKALGTWVIDPTPTSPSGGIGLAAPISAAMALNLHSRIASRVLLQMAQAPYRQEDDLYKLASSLAWEDWFTSKQTLRVDVTAHRSPLKSLNFATLKIKDAIVDRLRDVTGDRPSIDTAFPDIRVQAHLTANQVTIYLDTSGEALFKRGWRDEKGDAPLKENLAAGILLITGWQPSQTLVDPMCGSGTFLIEAAQMALGIPPGAIRAGMYGDDAKPSRLAYRPLVTSAHGFGFQRLKPFHEPTEQKRWLELKEAALAQMLVMRQQYPTVESLGISGGDINEKLVSMFRGNWQRAQLPDQPVVRQVDALAAKPPINTKEGVMLLNPPYGERLVIKGGRGQERNPAVTDYEEEPENRFELNLETGRQSAKRSSRESLKRLQAQEEQDPKFVEFLRQFGQHLKDSFGGWNVFVLTADMALPGQLRIKESRRTPLFNGPLECRLFKFEMHTKQSF
;
A
#
# COMPACT_ATOMS: atom_id res chain seq x y z
N MET A 1 -23.10 -6.56 -6.74
CA MET A 1 -22.71 -5.67 -5.65
C MET A 1 -21.89 -4.51 -6.16
N ARG A 2 -21.83 -3.38 -5.45
CA ARG A 2 -20.92 -2.27 -5.76
C ARG A 2 -19.78 -2.27 -4.76
N PHE A 3 -18.57 -2.05 -5.22
CA PHE A 3 -17.37 -1.93 -4.40
C PHE A 3 -16.67 -0.61 -4.69
N PHE A 4 -15.90 -0.15 -3.73
CA PHE A 4 -14.91 0.89 -3.91
C PHE A 4 -13.55 0.34 -3.44
N VAL A 5 -12.60 0.27 -4.38
CA VAL A 5 -11.26 -0.26 -4.11
C VAL A 5 -10.33 0.93 -3.88
N VAL A 6 -9.93 1.11 -2.63
CA VAL A 6 -9.10 2.23 -2.20
C VAL A 6 -7.65 2.01 -2.59
N CYS A 7 -6.97 3.04 -3.08
CA CYS A 7 -5.53 3.01 -3.39
C CYS A 7 -4.83 4.33 -3.00
N PRO A 8 -3.50 4.36 -2.96
CA PRO A 8 -2.75 5.60 -2.88
C PRO A 8 -3.06 6.53 -4.06
N GLY A 9 -3.17 7.84 -3.80
CA GLY A 9 -3.45 8.83 -4.85
C GLY A 9 -2.39 8.79 -5.96
N GLY A 10 -2.84 8.87 -7.21
CA GLY A 10 -2.01 8.75 -8.40
C GLY A 10 -1.84 7.30 -8.91
N LEU A 11 -2.37 6.30 -8.19
CA LEU A 11 -2.37 4.90 -8.61
C LEU A 11 -3.73 4.41 -9.14
N GLU A 12 -4.69 5.30 -9.37
CA GLU A 12 -6.03 4.93 -9.86
C GLU A 12 -5.97 4.23 -11.23
N ALA A 13 -5.17 4.74 -12.17
CA ALA A 13 -5.03 4.12 -13.49
C ALA A 13 -4.31 2.76 -13.43
N PRO A 14 -3.17 2.59 -12.75
CA PRO A 14 -2.59 1.27 -12.47
C PRO A 14 -3.55 0.32 -11.75
N LEU A 15 -4.34 0.80 -10.79
CA LEU A 15 -5.34 -0.01 -10.10
C LEU A 15 -6.42 -0.51 -11.05
N ALA A 16 -6.98 0.36 -11.91
CA ALA A 16 -7.99 -0.05 -12.89
C ALA A 16 -7.46 -1.16 -13.82
N GLN A 17 -6.20 -1.05 -14.28
CA GLN A 17 -5.54 -2.09 -15.06
C GLN A 17 -5.35 -3.39 -14.27
N GLU A 18 -4.97 -3.30 -13.00
CA GLU A 18 -4.84 -4.46 -12.12
C GLU A 18 -6.18 -5.16 -11.91
N LEU A 19 -7.26 -4.40 -11.65
CA LEU A 19 -8.61 -4.94 -11.48
C LEU A 19 -9.07 -5.70 -12.75
N ALA A 20 -8.84 -5.13 -13.92
CA ALA A 20 -9.14 -5.78 -15.19
C ALA A 20 -8.31 -7.07 -15.40
N SER A 21 -7.02 -7.02 -15.03
CA SER A 21 -6.14 -8.20 -15.11
C SER A 21 -6.60 -9.32 -14.17
N ILE A 22 -6.99 -8.98 -12.94
CA ILE A 22 -7.53 -9.95 -11.97
C ILE A 22 -8.82 -10.56 -12.50
N ALA A 23 -9.75 -9.74 -13.00
CA ALA A 23 -11.02 -10.20 -13.56
C ALA A 23 -10.83 -11.16 -14.75
N ASN A 24 -9.87 -10.86 -15.65
CA ASN A 24 -9.61 -11.68 -16.84
C ASN A 24 -8.87 -12.98 -16.53
N ARG A 25 -8.03 -12.98 -15.51
CA ARG A 25 -7.21 -14.15 -15.12
C ARG A 25 -8.00 -15.19 -14.33
N LEU A 26 -8.95 -14.74 -13.54
CA LEU A 26 -9.77 -15.61 -12.71
C LEU A 26 -10.98 -16.08 -13.52
N ASP A 27 -11.38 -17.35 -13.34
CA ASP A 27 -12.47 -17.95 -14.10
C ASP A 27 -13.77 -17.13 -13.98
N SER A 28 -14.20 -16.55 -15.10
CA SER A 28 -15.42 -15.75 -15.20
C SER A 28 -16.69 -16.52 -14.80
N LYS A 29 -16.69 -17.86 -14.91
CA LYS A 29 -17.81 -18.70 -14.48
C LYS A 29 -17.95 -18.71 -12.95
N ALA A 30 -16.82 -18.66 -12.23
CA ALA A 30 -16.82 -18.65 -10.77
C ALA A 30 -17.04 -17.25 -10.19
N LEU A 31 -16.50 -16.21 -10.81
CA LEU A 31 -16.47 -14.84 -10.28
C LEU A 31 -17.40 -13.86 -11.02
N GLY A 32 -18.07 -14.31 -12.11
CA GLY A 32 -19.00 -13.49 -12.89
C GLY A 32 -18.34 -12.31 -13.61
N THR A 33 -19.17 -11.44 -14.17
CA THR A 33 -18.72 -10.26 -14.92
C THR A 33 -18.41 -9.10 -13.96
N TRP A 34 -17.27 -8.44 -14.18
CA TRP A 34 -16.87 -7.22 -13.46
C TRP A 34 -17.00 -6.02 -14.37
N VAL A 35 -17.62 -4.95 -13.83
CA VAL A 35 -17.71 -3.66 -14.50
C VAL A 35 -16.92 -2.64 -13.68
N ILE A 36 -15.76 -2.27 -14.21
CA ILE A 36 -14.86 -1.32 -13.57
C ILE A 36 -15.24 0.09 -14.01
N ASP A 37 -15.40 0.99 -13.06
CA ASP A 37 -15.71 2.38 -13.35
C ASP A 37 -14.54 3.05 -14.10
N PRO A 38 -14.81 4.07 -14.93
CA PRO A 38 -13.77 4.83 -15.59
C PRO A 38 -12.76 5.41 -14.60
N THR A 39 -11.48 5.41 -14.98
CA THR A 39 -10.44 6.06 -14.20
C THR A 39 -10.74 7.56 -14.06
N PRO A 40 -10.76 8.09 -12.84
CA PRO A 40 -11.03 9.50 -12.62
C PRO A 40 -9.91 10.39 -13.20
N THR A 41 -10.26 11.57 -13.67
CA THR A 41 -9.30 12.56 -14.22
C THR A 41 -8.44 13.23 -13.16
N SER A 42 -8.85 13.13 -11.88
CA SER A 42 -8.10 13.64 -10.72
C SER A 42 -8.01 12.54 -9.66
N PRO A 43 -6.99 12.56 -8.79
CA PRO A 43 -6.88 11.58 -7.72
C PRO A 43 -8.15 11.51 -6.87
N SER A 44 -8.78 10.33 -6.84
CA SER A 44 -10.00 10.04 -6.08
C SER A 44 -9.77 9.11 -4.90
N GLY A 45 -8.53 8.58 -4.78
CA GLY A 45 -8.16 7.61 -3.76
C GLY A 45 -8.68 6.19 -4.00
N GLY A 46 -9.22 5.90 -5.20
CA GLY A 46 -9.69 4.56 -5.53
C GLY A 46 -10.52 4.47 -6.81
N ILE A 47 -11.02 3.27 -7.08
CA ILE A 47 -11.83 2.93 -8.27
C ILE A 47 -13.11 2.22 -7.81
N GLY A 48 -14.24 2.63 -8.38
CA GLY A 48 -15.51 1.93 -8.23
C GLY A 48 -15.57 0.66 -9.10
N LEU A 49 -16.27 -0.35 -8.62
CA LEU A 49 -16.40 -1.64 -9.28
C LEU A 49 -17.79 -2.23 -9.02
N ALA A 50 -18.47 -2.71 -10.06
CA ALA A 50 -19.64 -3.56 -9.93
C ALA A 50 -19.25 -5.01 -10.23
N ALA A 51 -19.46 -5.92 -9.28
CA ALA A 51 -19.06 -7.32 -9.37
C ALA A 51 -19.89 -8.20 -8.41
N PRO A 52 -19.89 -9.54 -8.55
CA PRO A 52 -20.42 -10.45 -7.55
C PRO A 52 -19.73 -10.30 -6.19
N ILE A 53 -20.35 -10.78 -5.12
CA ILE A 53 -19.79 -10.68 -3.76
C ILE A 53 -18.43 -11.38 -3.64
N SER A 54 -18.24 -12.46 -4.36
CA SER A 54 -16.99 -13.24 -4.43
C SER A 54 -15.79 -12.42 -4.92
N ALA A 55 -16.02 -11.31 -5.62
CA ALA A 55 -14.95 -10.39 -6.01
C ALA A 55 -14.19 -9.82 -4.81
N ALA A 56 -14.84 -9.67 -3.65
CA ALA A 56 -14.17 -9.27 -2.42
C ALA A 56 -13.02 -10.22 -2.04
N MET A 57 -13.25 -11.54 -2.15
CA MET A 57 -12.22 -12.56 -1.85
C MET A 57 -11.05 -12.47 -2.81
N ALA A 58 -11.35 -12.38 -4.12
CA ALA A 58 -10.35 -12.29 -5.16
C ALA A 58 -9.49 -11.01 -5.02
N LEU A 59 -10.12 -9.87 -4.77
CA LEU A 59 -9.44 -8.59 -4.63
C LEU A 59 -8.55 -8.55 -3.38
N ASN A 60 -9.06 -9.01 -2.24
CA ASN A 60 -8.28 -9.05 -1.00
C ASN A 60 -7.08 -9.99 -1.08
N LEU A 61 -7.17 -11.08 -1.86
CA LEU A 61 -6.07 -12.02 -2.07
C LEU A 61 -5.05 -11.47 -3.08
N HIS A 62 -5.50 -10.92 -4.22
CA HIS A 62 -4.67 -10.71 -5.40
C HIS A 62 -4.28 -9.26 -5.69
N SER A 63 -5.01 -8.24 -5.19
CA SER A 63 -4.67 -6.86 -5.49
C SER A 63 -3.43 -6.40 -4.71
N ARG A 64 -2.41 -5.96 -5.45
CA ARG A 64 -1.18 -5.40 -4.89
C ARG A 64 -1.30 -3.91 -4.58
N ILE A 65 -2.14 -3.20 -5.35
CA ILE A 65 -2.29 -1.74 -5.26
C ILE A 65 -3.34 -1.35 -4.22
N ALA A 66 -4.38 -2.17 -4.04
CA ALA A 66 -5.44 -1.85 -3.10
C ALA A 66 -4.91 -1.65 -1.67
N SER A 67 -5.41 -0.60 -1.02
CA SER A 67 -5.29 -0.41 0.44
C SER A 67 -6.41 -1.14 1.17
N ARG A 68 -7.63 -1.04 0.62
CA ARG A 68 -8.85 -1.65 1.14
C ARG A 68 -9.83 -1.97 0.01
N VAL A 69 -10.67 -2.96 0.24
CA VAL A 69 -11.81 -3.33 -0.61
C VAL A 69 -13.10 -3.08 0.19
N LEU A 70 -13.82 -2.05 -0.17
CA LEU A 70 -15.02 -1.57 0.52
C LEU A 70 -16.27 -2.00 -0.24
N LEU A 71 -17.16 -2.74 0.40
CA LEU A 71 -18.47 -3.11 -0.14
C LEU A 71 -19.47 -1.99 0.16
N GLN A 72 -20.04 -1.39 -0.87
CA GLN A 72 -21.05 -0.34 -0.72
C GLN A 72 -22.36 -0.94 -0.21
N MET A 73 -22.80 -0.48 0.95
CA MET A 73 -24.06 -0.87 1.58
C MET A 73 -25.22 0.03 1.17
N ALA A 74 -24.97 1.35 1.16
CA ALA A 74 -25.97 2.33 0.75
C ALA A 74 -25.29 3.64 0.30
N GLN A 75 -26.04 4.39 -0.48
CA GLN A 75 -25.72 5.78 -0.84
C GLN A 75 -27.00 6.61 -0.83
N ALA A 76 -26.97 7.77 -0.20
CA ALA A 76 -28.12 8.67 -0.12
C ALA A 76 -27.68 10.14 -0.02
N PRO A 77 -28.54 11.09 -0.41
CA PRO A 77 -28.33 12.49 -0.09
C PRO A 77 -28.48 12.72 1.42
N TYR A 78 -27.74 13.68 1.97
CA TYR A 78 -27.85 14.11 3.36
C TYR A 78 -27.67 15.63 3.47
N ARG A 79 -28.18 16.21 4.56
CA ARG A 79 -28.04 17.62 4.92
C ARG A 79 -27.56 17.81 6.36
N GLN A 80 -27.92 16.89 7.24
CA GLN A 80 -27.63 16.91 8.68
C GLN A 80 -27.33 15.52 9.21
N GLU A 81 -26.84 15.43 10.42
CA GLU A 81 -26.37 14.19 11.04
C GLU A 81 -27.51 13.16 11.23
N ASP A 82 -28.76 13.62 11.42
CA ASP A 82 -29.91 12.71 11.56
C ASP A 82 -30.23 11.95 10.27
N ASP A 83 -29.86 12.49 9.11
CA ASP A 83 -30.00 11.78 7.84
C ASP A 83 -29.03 10.58 7.78
N LEU A 84 -27.84 10.73 8.38
CA LEU A 84 -26.85 9.65 8.50
C LEU A 84 -27.39 8.53 9.40
N TYR A 85 -28.01 8.91 10.54
CA TYR A 85 -28.62 7.95 11.45
C TYR A 85 -29.75 7.17 10.77
N LYS A 86 -30.66 7.85 10.07
CA LYS A 86 -31.77 7.23 9.35
C LYS A 86 -31.28 6.25 8.28
N LEU A 87 -30.28 6.64 7.50
CA LEU A 87 -29.70 5.76 6.48
C LEU A 87 -29.06 4.54 7.12
N ALA A 88 -28.22 4.71 8.12
CA ALA A 88 -27.51 3.60 8.76
C ALA A 88 -28.46 2.63 9.49
N SER A 89 -29.52 3.12 10.15
CA SER A 89 -30.52 2.28 10.81
C SER A 89 -31.46 1.55 9.84
N SER A 90 -31.60 2.03 8.60
CA SER A 90 -32.41 1.36 7.57
C SER A 90 -31.74 0.10 6.99
N LEU A 91 -30.44 -0.10 7.22
CA LEU A 91 -29.70 -1.25 6.69
C LEU A 91 -29.87 -2.48 7.58
N ALA A 92 -30.04 -3.63 6.96
CA ALA A 92 -30.16 -4.93 7.66
C ALA A 92 -28.76 -5.45 8.05
N TRP A 93 -28.15 -4.84 9.08
CA TRP A 93 -26.82 -5.20 9.56
C TRP A 93 -26.76 -6.64 10.09
N GLU A 94 -27.88 -7.12 10.62
CA GLU A 94 -28.07 -8.48 11.10
C GLU A 94 -27.86 -9.56 10.02
N ASP A 95 -27.97 -9.23 8.75
CA ASP A 95 -27.66 -10.14 7.64
C ASP A 95 -26.16 -10.26 7.37
N TRP A 96 -25.36 -9.33 7.88
CA TRP A 96 -23.92 -9.24 7.62
C TRP A 96 -23.07 -9.74 8.77
N PHE A 97 -23.44 -9.43 10.00
CA PHE A 97 -22.66 -9.81 11.18
C PHE A 97 -23.55 -9.95 12.43
N THR A 98 -22.97 -10.36 13.55
CA THR A 98 -23.71 -10.60 14.80
C THR A 98 -23.38 -9.52 15.83
N SER A 99 -24.28 -9.34 16.81
CA SER A 99 -24.08 -8.46 17.97
C SER A 99 -22.90 -8.87 18.88
N LYS A 100 -22.38 -10.09 18.72
CA LYS A 100 -21.22 -10.58 19.50
C LYS A 100 -19.88 -10.12 18.95
N GLN A 101 -19.86 -9.61 17.72
CA GLN A 101 -18.68 -9.08 17.06
C GLN A 101 -18.46 -7.62 17.44
N THR A 102 -17.21 -7.23 17.62
CA THR A 102 -16.84 -5.85 17.92
C THR A 102 -16.90 -4.97 16.68
N LEU A 103 -17.30 -3.71 16.85
CA LEU A 103 -17.54 -2.77 15.76
C LEU A 103 -16.65 -1.52 15.87
N ARG A 104 -16.20 -1.05 14.74
CA ARG A 104 -15.62 0.30 14.56
C ARG A 104 -16.30 0.99 13.39
N VAL A 105 -16.56 2.30 13.54
CA VAL A 105 -17.05 3.16 12.47
C VAL A 105 -16.02 4.27 12.24
N ASP A 106 -15.64 4.45 10.98
CA ASP A 106 -14.75 5.53 10.53
C ASP A 106 -15.50 6.41 9.53
N VAL A 107 -15.40 7.73 9.68
CA VAL A 107 -16.03 8.70 8.77
C VAL A 107 -14.98 9.58 8.15
N THR A 108 -15.01 9.65 6.82
CA THR A 108 -14.18 10.58 6.04
C THR A 108 -15.08 11.57 5.30
N ALA A 109 -14.56 12.74 4.97
CA ALA A 109 -15.37 13.74 4.30
C ALA A 109 -14.57 14.57 3.29
N HIS A 110 -15.25 14.89 2.18
CA HIS A 110 -14.82 15.86 1.20
C HIS A 110 -15.89 16.92 0.99
N ARG A 111 -15.62 18.17 1.40
CA ARG A 111 -16.56 19.29 1.30
C ARG A 111 -17.91 19.06 2.02
N SER A 112 -17.95 18.25 3.06
CA SER A 112 -19.14 18.01 3.86
C SER A 112 -19.62 19.31 4.53
N PRO A 113 -20.94 19.56 4.59
CA PRO A 113 -21.49 20.69 5.34
C PRO A 113 -21.47 20.47 6.86
N LEU A 114 -21.23 19.24 7.35
CA LEU A 114 -21.23 18.92 8.77
C LEU A 114 -20.02 19.52 9.48
N LYS A 115 -20.26 20.06 10.67
CA LYS A 115 -19.21 20.71 11.48
C LYS A 115 -18.30 19.74 12.20
N SER A 116 -18.80 18.55 12.55
CA SER A 116 -18.07 17.56 13.36
C SER A 116 -18.17 16.17 12.77
N LEU A 117 -17.05 15.67 12.23
CA LEU A 117 -16.96 14.28 11.75
C LEU A 117 -17.04 13.27 12.90
N ASN A 118 -16.56 13.64 14.10
CA ASN A 118 -16.70 12.80 15.28
C ASN A 118 -18.16 12.59 15.65
N PHE A 119 -18.99 13.63 15.56
CA PHE A 119 -20.42 13.51 15.82
C PHE A 119 -21.13 12.69 14.72
N ALA A 120 -20.75 12.87 13.46
CA ALA A 120 -21.23 12.03 12.36
C ALA A 120 -20.87 10.54 12.58
N THR A 121 -19.63 10.26 13.05
CA THR A 121 -19.19 8.90 13.39
C THR A 121 -20.05 8.29 14.49
N LEU A 122 -20.31 9.04 15.56
CA LEU A 122 -21.18 8.59 16.67
C LEU A 122 -22.60 8.31 16.19
N LYS A 123 -23.19 9.18 15.36
CA LYS A 123 -24.54 9.00 14.80
C LYS A 123 -24.67 7.71 13.98
N ILE A 124 -23.70 7.43 13.09
CA ILE A 124 -23.69 6.19 12.30
C ILE A 124 -23.50 4.96 13.22
N LYS A 125 -22.55 5.06 14.17
CA LYS A 125 -22.30 3.99 15.15
C LYS A 125 -23.56 3.70 15.97
N ASP A 126 -24.22 4.71 16.51
CA ASP A 126 -25.42 4.54 17.33
C ASP A 126 -26.56 3.91 16.52
N ALA A 127 -26.76 4.33 15.25
CA ALA A 127 -27.74 3.74 14.35
C ALA A 127 -27.53 2.25 14.11
N ILE A 128 -26.28 1.81 13.92
CA ILE A 128 -25.93 0.39 13.74
C ILE A 128 -26.20 -0.41 15.02
N VAL A 129 -25.77 0.13 16.15
CA VAL A 129 -25.92 -0.50 17.46
C VAL A 129 -27.38 -0.61 17.86
N ASP A 130 -28.19 0.44 17.66
CA ASP A 130 -29.62 0.46 17.95
C ASP A 130 -30.38 -0.54 17.07
N ARG A 131 -30.09 -0.56 15.75
CA ARG A 131 -30.67 -1.54 14.83
C ARG A 131 -30.44 -2.98 15.28
N LEU A 132 -29.18 -3.34 15.60
CA LEU A 132 -28.86 -4.68 16.05
C LEU A 132 -29.54 -5.02 17.39
N ARG A 133 -29.56 -4.08 18.34
CA ARG A 133 -30.28 -4.26 19.59
C ARG A 133 -31.77 -4.49 19.37
N ASP A 134 -32.42 -3.71 18.51
CA ASP A 134 -33.84 -3.77 18.26
C ASP A 134 -34.25 -5.09 17.58
N VAL A 135 -33.39 -5.63 16.70
CA VAL A 135 -33.66 -6.87 15.96
C VAL A 135 -33.22 -8.13 16.73
N THR A 136 -32.06 -8.09 17.41
CA THR A 136 -31.45 -9.25 18.03
C THR A 136 -31.62 -9.31 19.56
N GLY A 137 -32.04 -8.20 20.17
CA GLY A 137 -32.12 -8.05 21.64
C GLY A 137 -30.76 -7.81 22.29
N ASP A 138 -29.68 -7.76 21.51
CA ASP A 138 -28.31 -7.68 22.02
C ASP A 138 -27.54 -6.54 21.31
N ARG A 139 -26.51 -6.03 21.95
CA ARG A 139 -25.76 -4.85 21.54
C ARG A 139 -24.29 -5.16 21.25
N PRO A 140 -23.74 -4.84 20.07
CA PRO A 140 -22.33 -5.01 19.79
C PRO A 140 -21.45 -4.10 20.64
N SER A 141 -20.28 -4.61 21.04
CA SER A 141 -19.25 -3.82 21.69
C SER A 141 -18.45 -3.02 20.68
N ILE A 142 -17.90 -1.88 21.13
CA ILE A 142 -17.03 -1.04 20.30
C ILE A 142 -15.59 -1.35 20.66
N ASP A 143 -14.78 -1.69 19.64
CA ASP A 143 -13.34 -1.81 19.74
C ASP A 143 -12.70 -0.97 18.63
N THR A 144 -12.00 0.10 19.01
CA THR A 144 -11.35 1.00 18.04
C THR A 144 -9.96 0.52 17.63
N ALA A 145 -9.34 -0.34 18.41
CA ALA A 145 -8.01 -0.87 18.15
C ALA A 145 -8.06 -2.12 17.27
N PHE A 146 -8.83 -3.13 17.67
CA PHE A 146 -8.90 -4.43 17.01
C PHE A 146 -10.34 -4.88 16.73
N PRO A 147 -11.10 -4.12 15.94
CA PRO A 147 -12.50 -4.45 15.67
C PRO A 147 -12.63 -5.68 14.78
N ASP A 148 -13.65 -6.48 15.00
CA ASP A 148 -14.05 -7.56 14.08
C ASP A 148 -14.63 -6.98 12.80
N ILE A 149 -15.48 -5.98 12.93
CA ILE A 149 -16.21 -5.34 11.84
C ILE A 149 -15.81 -3.87 11.74
N ARG A 150 -15.48 -3.44 10.52
CA ARG A 150 -15.24 -2.03 10.20
C ARG A 150 -16.30 -1.53 9.24
N VAL A 151 -16.96 -0.46 9.60
CA VAL A 151 -17.87 0.29 8.74
C VAL A 151 -17.21 1.62 8.41
N GLN A 152 -17.19 1.97 7.14
CA GLN A 152 -16.68 3.24 6.68
C GLN A 152 -17.79 4.06 6.07
N ALA A 153 -17.82 5.37 6.32
CA ALA A 153 -18.71 6.27 5.64
C ALA A 153 -17.91 7.41 4.99
N HIS A 154 -18.26 7.70 3.75
CA HIS A 154 -17.68 8.81 3.02
C HIS A 154 -18.73 9.87 2.74
N LEU A 155 -18.46 11.10 3.18
CA LEU A 155 -19.34 12.26 3.03
C LEU A 155 -18.79 13.18 1.94
N THR A 156 -19.62 13.49 0.96
CA THR A 156 -19.35 14.58 0.00
C THR A 156 -20.14 15.83 0.40
N ALA A 157 -20.24 16.82 -0.48
CA ALA A 157 -21.02 18.03 -0.22
C ALA A 157 -22.52 17.74 0.02
N ASN A 158 -23.06 16.68 -0.59
CA ASN A 158 -24.49 16.39 -0.57
C ASN A 158 -24.85 14.91 -0.51
N GLN A 159 -23.85 14.01 -0.48
CA GLN A 159 -24.08 12.56 -0.48
C GLN A 159 -23.27 11.90 0.60
N VAL A 160 -23.86 10.89 1.25
CA VAL A 160 -23.19 9.93 2.12
C VAL A 160 -23.19 8.58 1.45
N THR A 161 -22.05 7.89 1.47
CA THR A 161 -21.94 6.48 1.09
C THR A 161 -21.44 5.69 2.27
N ILE A 162 -22.16 4.62 2.64
CA ILE A 162 -21.79 3.70 3.73
C ILE A 162 -21.23 2.43 3.12
N TYR A 163 -20.09 2.00 3.64
CA TYR A 163 -19.36 0.81 3.21
C TYR A 163 -19.12 -0.15 4.36
N LEU A 164 -19.08 -1.44 4.03
CA LEU A 164 -18.57 -2.49 4.89
C LEU A 164 -17.17 -2.88 4.41
N ASP A 165 -16.19 -2.82 5.31
CA ASP A 165 -14.80 -3.14 4.98
C ASP A 165 -14.60 -4.65 4.91
N THR A 166 -14.28 -5.16 3.71
CA THR A 166 -14.02 -6.59 3.48
C THR A 166 -12.56 -6.98 3.72
N SER A 167 -11.67 -5.99 3.90
CA SER A 167 -10.25 -6.22 4.10
C SER A 167 -9.86 -6.43 5.56
N GLY A 168 -10.49 -5.69 6.48
CA GLY A 168 -10.12 -5.67 7.91
C GLY A 168 -8.90 -4.77 8.14
N GLU A 169 -7.69 -5.33 8.21
CA GLU A 169 -6.48 -4.54 8.19
C GLU A 169 -6.13 -4.07 6.77
N ALA A 170 -5.38 -2.96 6.68
CA ALA A 170 -4.94 -2.44 5.40
C ALA A 170 -4.13 -3.47 4.61
N LEU A 171 -4.40 -3.59 3.32
CA LEU A 171 -3.83 -4.65 2.47
C LEU A 171 -2.32 -4.48 2.24
N PHE A 172 -1.79 -3.26 2.34
CA PHE A 172 -0.34 -3.05 2.26
C PHE A 172 0.43 -3.68 3.44
N LYS A 173 -0.22 -3.96 4.57
CA LYS A 173 0.36 -4.77 5.66
C LYS A 173 0.38 -6.24 5.24
N ARG A 174 1.37 -6.62 4.40
CA ARG A 174 1.49 -7.98 3.82
C ARG A 174 1.77 -9.06 4.87
N GLY A 175 2.28 -8.68 6.05
CA GLY A 175 2.64 -9.59 7.14
C GLY A 175 4.12 -9.99 7.20
N TRP A 176 4.94 -9.56 6.26
CA TRP A 176 6.37 -9.86 6.26
C TRP A 176 7.25 -8.77 6.91
N ARG A 177 6.76 -7.55 7.06
CA ARG A 177 7.50 -6.47 7.71
C ARG A 177 7.39 -6.58 9.23
N ASP A 178 8.52 -6.59 9.92
CA ASP A 178 8.59 -6.73 11.39
C ASP A 178 8.76 -5.37 12.09
N GLU A 179 9.74 -4.60 11.67
CA GLU A 179 10.05 -3.33 12.28
C GLU A 179 9.52 -2.16 11.44
N LYS A 180 8.95 -1.18 12.13
CA LYS A 180 8.64 0.12 11.55
C LYS A 180 9.95 0.93 11.54
N GLY A 181 10.60 1.02 10.38
CA GLY A 181 11.61 2.05 10.16
C GLY A 181 10.93 3.43 10.12
N ASP A 182 11.73 4.50 10.19
CA ASP A 182 11.22 5.87 10.05
C ASP A 182 10.53 6.04 8.69
N ALA A 183 9.19 6.13 8.71
CA ALA A 183 8.28 6.31 7.56
C ALA A 183 8.63 5.42 6.32
N PRO A 184 8.44 4.11 6.41
CA PRO A 184 8.76 3.19 5.31
C PRO A 184 7.84 3.41 4.10
N LEU A 185 8.37 3.11 2.91
CA LEU A 185 7.55 3.02 1.70
C LEU A 185 6.48 1.94 1.90
N LYS A 186 5.20 2.27 1.67
CA LYS A 186 4.11 1.29 1.75
C LYS A 186 4.23 0.28 0.59
N GLU A 187 3.94 -0.98 0.87
CA GLU A 187 4.08 -2.09 -0.07
C GLU A 187 3.20 -1.92 -1.31
N ASN A 188 1.97 -1.42 -1.14
CA ASN A 188 1.06 -1.17 -2.26
C ASN A 188 1.51 0.00 -3.15
N LEU A 189 2.14 1.02 -2.57
CA LEU A 189 2.75 2.09 -3.36
C LEU A 189 3.96 1.57 -4.14
N ALA A 190 4.80 0.74 -3.51
CA ALA A 190 5.93 0.10 -4.19
C ALA A 190 5.49 -0.78 -5.36
N ALA A 191 4.46 -1.61 -5.16
CA ALA A 191 3.89 -2.44 -6.21
C ALA A 191 3.30 -1.59 -7.37
N GLY A 192 2.57 -0.52 -7.05
CA GLY A 192 2.05 0.40 -8.06
C GLY A 192 3.15 1.10 -8.86
N ILE A 193 4.25 1.48 -8.21
CA ILE A 193 5.42 2.05 -8.87
C ILE A 193 6.08 1.02 -9.81
N LEU A 194 6.27 -0.23 -9.38
CA LEU A 194 6.77 -1.30 -10.25
C LEU A 194 5.93 -1.45 -11.52
N LEU A 195 4.61 -1.40 -11.41
CA LEU A 195 3.71 -1.43 -12.57
C LEU A 195 3.87 -0.19 -13.47
N ILE A 196 4.01 1.01 -12.89
CA ILE A 196 4.25 2.25 -13.64
C ILE A 196 5.58 2.22 -14.40
N THR A 197 6.62 1.58 -13.83
CA THR A 197 7.91 1.45 -14.52
C THR A 197 7.83 0.58 -15.76
N GLY A 198 6.82 -0.28 -15.87
CA GLY A 198 6.70 -1.30 -16.90
C GLY A 198 7.67 -2.46 -16.73
N TRP A 199 8.34 -2.57 -15.57
CA TRP A 199 9.25 -3.68 -15.29
C TRP A 199 8.55 -5.04 -15.44
N GLN A 200 9.24 -5.96 -16.06
CA GLN A 200 8.82 -7.35 -16.22
C GLN A 200 9.80 -8.30 -15.52
N PRO A 201 9.35 -9.45 -15.00
CA PRO A 201 10.20 -10.40 -14.29
C PRO A 201 11.41 -10.92 -15.10
N SER A 202 11.38 -10.80 -16.42
CA SER A 202 12.50 -11.13 -17.32
C SER A 202 13.58 -10.05 -17.40
N GLN A 203 13.32 -8.87 -16.83
CA GLN A 203 14.24 -7.74 -16.84
C GLN A 203 14.99 -7.64 -15.52
N THR A 204 16.24 -7.25 -15.58
CA THR A 204 17.04 -6.95 -14.39
C THR A 204 16.47 -5.75 -13.65
N LEU A 205 16.34 -5.89 -12.31
CA LEU A 205 15.95 -4.83 -11.39
C LEU A 205 17.06 -4.59 -10.36
N VAL A 206 17.46 -3.33 -10.20
CA VAL A 206 18.46 -2.94 -9.20
C VAL A 206 17.90 -1.82 -8.31
N ASP A 207 18.08 -1.95 -6.99
CA ASP A 207 17.82 -0.89 -6.02
C ASP A 207 19.06 -0.70 -5.14
N PRO A 208 19.96 0.26 -5.46
CA PRO A 208 21.19 0.47 -4.71
C PRO A 208 21.00 1.26 -3.41
N MET A 209 19.78 1.65 -3.07
CA MET A 209 19.38 2.29 -1.81
C MET A 209 18.15 1.60 -1.22
N CYS A 210 18.19 0.26 -1.17
CA CYS A 210 17.00 -0.58 -0.97
C CYS A 210 16.36 -0.46 0.42
N GLY A 211 17.05 0.09 1.41
CA GLY A 211 16.55 0.19 2.75
C GLY A 211 16.12 -1.18 3.29
N SER A 212 14.90 -1.28 3.79
CA SER A 212 14.30 -2.55 4.24
C SER A 212 13.79 -3.45 3.11
N GLY A 213 14.01 -3.09 1.84
CA GLY A 213 13.81 -3.91 0.65
C GLY A 213 12.41 -3.94 0.04
N THR A 214 11.59 -2.93 0.27
CA THR A 214 10.18 -2.96 -0.15
C THR A 214 10.01 -3.20 -1.66
N PHE A 215 10.76 -2.49 -2.52
CA PHE A 215 10.70 -2.69 -3.96
C PHE A 215 11.14 -4.09 -4.37
N LEU A 216 12.24 -4.57 -3.83
CA LEU A 216 12.83 -5.86 -4.21
C LEU A 216 11.93 -7.03 -3.79
N ILE A 217 11.31 -6.95 -2.59
CA ILE A 217 10.40 -7.98 -2.09
C ILE A 217 9.10 -8.00 -2.92
N GLU A 218 8.49 -6.84 -3.19
CA GLU A 218 7.29 -6.78 -4.03
C GLU A 218 7.59 -7.28 -5.46
N ALA A 219 8.74 -6.91 -6.04
CA ALA A 219 9.17 -7.40 -7.35
C ALA A 219 9.36 -8.92 -7.37
N ALA A 220 10.03 -9.49 -6.37
CA ALA A 220 10.21 -10.93 -6.26
C ALA A 220 8.87 -11.67 -6.10
N GLN A 221 7.97 -11.16 -5.27
CA GLN A 221 6.63 -11.72 -5.14
C GLN A 221 5.82 -11.63 -6.45
N MET A 222 5.97 -10.53 -7.20
CA MET A 222 5.35 -10.40 -8.54
C MET A 222 5.92 -11.45 -9.52
N ALA A 223 7.23 -11.60 -9.58
CA ALA A 223 7.90 -12.56 -10.47
C ALA A 223 7.51 -14.00 -10.16
N LEU A 224 7.38 -14.34 -8.87
CA LEU A 224 7.03 -15.68 -8.41
C LEU A 224 5.51 -15.93 -8.35
N GLY A 225 4.68 -15.00 -8.81
CA GLY A 225 3.23 -15.14 -8.82
C GLY A 225 2.61 -15.24 -7.41
N ILE A 226 3.35 -14.83 -6.36
CA ILE A 226 2.88 -14.88 -4.97
C ILE A 226 1.81 -13.79 -4.78
N PRO A 227 0.57 -14.13 -4.41
CA PRO A 227 -0.44 -13.10 -4.15
C PRO A 227 -0.05 -12.27 -2.91
N PRO A 228 -0.29 -10.97 -2.90
CA PRO A 228 0.06 -10.11 -1.76
C PRO A 228 -0.67 -10.49 -0.47
N GLY A 229 -1.84 -11.13 -0.59
CA GLY A 229 -2.62 -11.64 0.52
C GLY A 229 -2.24 -13.04 1.00
N ALA A 230 -1.24 -13.72 0.42
CA ALA A 230 -0.94 -15.13 0.67
C ALA A 230 -0.67 -15.46 2.15
N ILE A 231 0.13 -14.64 2.85
CA ILE A 231 0.41 -14.83 4.28
C ILE A 231 -0.87 -14.72 5.09
N ARG A 232 -1.68 -13.70 4.84
CA ARG A 232 -2.94 -13.44 5.54
C ARG A 232 -3.99 -14.52 5.23
N ALA A 233 -3.97 -15.08 4.02
CA ALA A 233 -4.84 -16.19 3.61
C ALA A 233 -4.44 -17.54 4.21
N GLY A 234 -3.33 -17.64 4.96
CA GLY A 234 -2.81 -18.87 5.50
C GLY A 234 -2.38 -19.86 4.42
N MET A 235 -1.84 -19.38 3.29
CA MET A 235 -1.44 -20.22 2.17
C MET A 235 -0.11 -20.93 2.38
N TYR A 236 0.69 -20.48 3.36
CA TYR A 236 1.90 -21.15 3.82
C TYR A 236 1.53 -22.03 5.01
N GLY A 237 1.83 -23.35 4.93
CA GLY A 237 1.45 -24.31 5.97
C GLY A 237 2.06 -24.00 7.35
N ASP A 238 1.73 -24.80 8.37
CA ASP A 238 2.20 -24.62 9.75
C ASP A 238 3.72 -24.62 9.91
N ASP A 239 4.46 -25.20 8.96
CA ASP A 239 5.93 -25.19 8.90
C ASP A 239 6.50 -23.79 8.58
N ALA A 240 5.69 -22.92 8.02
CA ALA A 240 5.99 -21.52 7.80
C ALA A 240 5.75 -20.68 9.07
N LYS A 241 5.97 -21.24 10.26
CA LYS A 241 5.90 -20.48 11.51
C LYS A 241 6.89 -19.34 11.43
N PRO A 242 6.41 -18.09 11.36
CA PRO A 242 7.29 -16.96 11.54
C PRO A 242 7.97 -17.15 12.90
N SER A 243 9.24 -16.81 12.97
CA SER A 243 9.97 -16.93 14.23
C SER A 243 9.16 -16.25 15.34
N ARG A 244 9.12 -16.82 16.55
CA ARG A 244 8.36 -16.28 17.70
C ARG A 244 8.72 -14.82 18.04
N LEU A 245 9.80 -14.30 17.50
CA LEU A 245 10.30 -12.94 17.66
C LEU A 245 9.79 -11.98 16.57
N ALA A 246 9.49 -12.48 15.37
CA ALA A 246 9.06 -11.67 14.24
C ALA A 246 7.54 -11.45 14.21
N TYR A 247 6.83 -12.30 14.86
CA TYR A 247 5.39 -12.27 14.96
C TYR A 247 4.99 -12.04 16.42
N ARG A 248 5.10 -10.83 16.92
CA ARG A 248 3.88 -10.32 17.52
C ARG A 248 2.91 -10.42 16.37
N PRO A 249 1.92 -11.33 16.41
CA PRO A 249 0.89 -11.25 15.42
C PRO A 249 0.53 -9.78 15.47
N LEU A 250 0.72 -9.05 14.38
CA LEU A 250 -0.20 -7.99 14.12
C LEU A 250 -1.49 -8.73 14.42
N VAL A 251 -2.08 -8.47 15.59
CA VAL A 251 -3.17 -9.25 16.20
C VAL A 251 -4.27 -9.55 15.20
N THR A 252 -4.23 -8.91 14.15
CA THR A 252 -5.00 -8.84 12.94
C THR A 252 -4.73 -9.93 11.92
N SER A 253 -3.54 -10.46 11.77
CA SER A 253 -3.34 -11.59 10.83
C SER A 253 -3.85 -12.91 11.40
N ALA A 254 -3.94 -13.05 12.72
CA ALA A 254 -4.64 -14.16 13.35
C ALA A 254 -6.12 -14.23 12.95
N HIS A 255 -6.67 -13.14 12.37
CA HIS A 255 -8.09 -13.05 12.01
C HIS A 255 -8.36 -13.06 10.49
N GLY A 256 -7.37 -13.21 9.63
CA GLY A 256 -7.56 -13.22 8.19
C GLY A 256 -8.07 -11.88 7.63
N PHE A 257 -8.86 -11.95 6.57
CA PHE A 257 -9.51 -10.77 5.97
C PHE A 257 -10.84 -10.44 6.65
N GLY A 258 -11.26 -9.17 6.53
CA GLY A 258 -12.55 -8.71 7.07
C GLY A 258 -13.74 -9.51 6.55
N PHE A 259 -13.76 -9.87 5.25
CA PHE A 259 -14.84 -10.64 4.66
C PHE A 259 -15.07 -11.99 5.34
N GLN A 260 -14.03 -12.62 5.90
CA GLN A 260 -14.14 -13.91 6.58
C GLN A 260 -14.95 -13.85 7.88
N ARG A 261 -15.33 -12.67 8.35
CA ARG A 261 -16.17 -12.44 9.54
C ARG A 261 -17.60 -12.06 9.18
N LEU A 262 -17.90 -11.95 7.88
CA LEU A 262 -19.20 -11.55 7.36
C LEU A 262 -20.00 -12.78 6.97
N LYS A 263 -21.24 -12.86 7.44
CA LYS A 263 -22.14 -14.00 7.24
C LYS A 263 -22.27 -14.48 5.79
N PRO A 264 -22.44 -13.60 4.77
CA PRO A 264 -22.58 -14.06 3.38
C PRO A 264 -21.40 -14.89 2.87
N PHE A 265 -20.18 -14.68 3.41
CA PHE A 265 -19.01 -15.47 3.03
C PHE A 265 -18.88 -16.80 3.77
N HIS A 266 -19.77 -17.08 4.72
CA HIS A 266 -19.87 -18.39 5.39
C HIS A 266 -20.74 -19.38 4.61
N GLU A 267 -21.45 -18.93 3.59
CA GLU A 267 -22.21 -19.79 2.72
C GLU A 267 -21.30 -20.84 2.04
N PRO A 268 -21.74 -22.11 1.95
CA PRO A 268 -20.90 -23.20 1.41
C PRO A 268 -20.34 -22.90 0.01
N THR A 269 -21.10 -22.22 -0.82
CA THR A 269 -20.68 -21.81 -2.18
C THR A 269 -19.52 -20.81 -2.14
N GLU A 270 -19.55 -19.82 -1.25
CA GLU A 270 -18.49 -18.82 -1.12
C GLU A 270 -17.26 -19.41 -0.43
N GLN A 271 -17.43 -20.29 0.54
CA GLN A 271 -16.30 -21.00 1.14
C GLN A 271 -15.59 -21.91 0.13
N LYS A 272 -16.33 -22.61 -0.71
CA LYS A 272 -15.77 -23.42 -1.80
C LYS A 272 -14.98 -22.53 -2.77
N ARG A 273 -15.54 -21.39 -3.20
CA ARG A 273 -14.86 -20.42 -4.07
C ARG A 273 -13.56 -19.87 -3.44
N TRP A 274 -13.58 -19.61 -2.13
CA TRP A 274 -12.39 -19.18 -1.42
C TRP A 274 -11.27 -20.22 -1.46
N LEU A 275 -11.61 -21.51 -1.31
CA LEU A 275 -10.64 -22.61 -1.45
C LEU A 275 -10.11 -22.69 -2.87
N GLU A 276 -10.98 -22.66 -3.88
CA GLU A 276 -10.60 -22.69 -5.29
C GLU A 276 -9.67 -21.53 -5.67
N LEU A 277 -9.91 -20.31 -5.16
CA LEU A 277 -9.03 -19.15 -5.36
C LEU A 277 -7.64 -19.37 -4.77
N LYS A 278 -7.55 -19.94 -3.57
CA LYS A 278 -6.26 -20.26 -2.93
C LYS A 278 -5.51 -21.36 -3.70
N GLU A 279 -6.20 -22.41 -4.10
CA GLU A 279 -5.63 -23.53 -4.88
C GLU A 279 -5.10 -23.05 -6.23
N ALA A 280 -5.87 -22.23 -6.95
CA ALA A 280 -5.42 -21.62 -8.22
C ALA A 280 -4.19 -20.74 -8.02
N ALA A 281 -4.14 -19.96 -6.93
CA ALA A 281 -2.98 -19.14 -6.61
C ALA A 281 -1.75 -20.00 -6.28
N LEU A 282 -1.89 -21.09 -5.50
CA LEU A 282 -0.81 -22.03 -5.22
C LEU A 282 -0.29 -22.70 -6.48
N ALA A 283 -1.19 -23.14 -7.38
CA ALA A 283 -0.80 -23.72 -8.66
C ALA A 283 0.03 -22.71 -9.50
N GLN A 284 -0.40 -21.45 -9.55
CA GLN A 284 0.35 -20.39 -10.24
C GLN A 284 1.74 -20.17 -9.63
N MET A 285 1.84 -20.13 -8.29
CA MET A 285 3.12 -20.00 -7.60
C MET A 285 4.09 -21.14 -7.95
N LEU A 286 3.58 -22.37 -8.03
CA LEU A 286 4.39 -23.54 -8.40
C LEU A 286 4.92 -23.42 -9.83
N VAL A 287 4.10 -23.01 -10.78
CA VAL A 287 4.51 -22.77 -12.18
C VAL A 287 5.60 -21.70 -12.25
N MET A 288 5.40 -20.56 -11.59
CA MET A 288 6.38 -19.48 -11.61
C MET A 288 7.68 -19.87 -10.91
N ARG A 289 7.62 -20.70 -9.87
CA ARG A 289 8.82 -21.21 -9.18
C ARG A 289 9.62 -22.17 -10.05
N GLN A 290 8.99 -22.90 -10.94
CA GLN A 290 9.71 -23.72 -11.95
C GLN A 290 10.41 -22.83 -12.97
N GLN A 291 9.79 -21.72 -13.37
CA GLN A 291 10.38 -20.74 -14.29
C GLN A 291 11.55 -19.98 -13.66
N TYR A 292 11.48 -19.68 -12.36
CA TYR A 292 12.49 -18.94 -11.60
C TYR A 292 12.96 -19.79 -10.40
N PRO A 293 13.82 -20.80 -10.64
CA PRO A 293 14.20 -21.77 -9.61
C PRO A 293 15.14 -21.20 -8.54
N THR A 294 15.90 -20.16 -8.86
CA THR A 294 16.83 -19.49 -7.93
C THR A 294 16.60 -17.98 -7.89
N VAL A 295 17.12 -17.32 -6.87
CA VAL A 295 17.03 -15.86 -6.72
C VAL A 295 17.80 -15.13 -7.82
N GLU A 296 18.94 -15.68 -8.24
CA GLU A 296 19.73 -15.14 -9.35
C GLU A 296 18.91 -15.12 -10.65
N SER A 297 18.06 -16.14 -10.87
CA SER A 297 17.19 -16.21 -12.05
C SER A 297 16.12 -15.10 -12.09
N LEU A 298 15.81 -14.47 -10.95
CA LEU A 298 14.91 -13.33 -10.90
C LEU A 298 15.54 -12.04 -11.44
N GLY A 299 16.88 -11.98 -11.54
CA GLY A 299 17.59 -10.78 -11.96
C GLY A 299 17.40 -9.57 -11.01
N ILE A 300 17.05 -9.84 -9.74
CA ILE A 300 16.76 -8.80 -8.72
C ILE A 300 17.96 -8.68 -7.80
N SER A 301 18.48 -7.47 -7.65
CA SER A 301 19.60 -7.19 -6.76
C SER A 301 19.49 -5.80 -6.13
N GLY A 302 20.25 -5.59 -5.04
CA GLY A 302 20.24 -4.30 -4.39
C GLY A 302 21.35 -4.11 -3.38
N GLY A 303 21.33 -2.96 -2.74
CA GLY A 303 22.27 -2.62 -1.69
C GLY A 303 21.79 -1.45 -0.85
N ASP A 304 22.44 -1.28 0.27
CA ASP A 304 22.29 -0.10 1.11
C ASP A 304 23.61 0.15 1.84
N ILE A 305 23.95 1.41 2.09
CA ILE A 305 25.15 1.76 2.84
C ILE A 305 25.05 1.35 4.32
N ASN A 306 23.82 1.25 4.83
CA ASN A 306 23.53 0.92 6.22
C ASN A 306 23.35 -0.60 6.41
N GLU A 307 24.31 -1.25 7.06
CA GLU A 307 24.28 -2.69 7.34
C GLU A 307 23.04 -3.13 8.14
N LYS A 308 22.51 -2.29 9.03
CA LYS A 308 21.29 -2.60 9.78
C LYS A 308 20.08 -2.74 8.84
N LEU A 309 19.99 -1.88 7.81
CA LEU A 309 18.92 -1.96 6.81
C LEU A 309 19.08 -3.20 5.94
N VAL A 310 20.30 -3.56 5.57
CA VAL A 310 20.59 -4.82 4.84
C VAL A 310 20.18 -6.04 5.68
N SER A 311 20.49 -6.04 6.98
CA SER A 311 20.06 -7.11 7.89
C SER A 311 18.54 -7.19 8.02
N MET A 312 17.87 -6.03 8.18
CA MET A 312 16.42 -5.92 8.20
C MET A 312 15.79 -6.45 6.89
N PHE A 313 16.37 -6.10 5.75
CA PHE A 313 15.95 -6.62 4.46
C PHE A 313 15.98 -8.15 4.41
N ARG A 314 17.09 -8.79 4.85
CA ARG A 314 17.20 -10.24 4.87
C ARG A 314 16.12 -10.91 5.71
N GLY A 315 15.82 -10.34 6.89
CA GLY A 315 14.73 -10.80 7.74
C GLY A 315 13.35 -10.64 7.07
N ASN A 316 13.10 -9.50 6.42
CA ASN A 316 11.85 -9.24 5.68
C ASN A 316 11.69 -10.22 4.50
N TRP A 317 12.77 -10.48 3.76
CA TRP A 317 12.78 -11.43 2.64
C TRP A 317 12.39 -12.85 3.08
N GLN A 318 12.98 -13.31 4.17
CA GLN A 318 12.65 -14.61 4.74
C GLN A 318 11.18 -14.69 5.19
N ARG A 319 10.68 -13.66 5.87
CA ARG A 319 9.28 -13.59 6.29
C ARG A 319 8.30 -13.47 5.12
N ALA A 320 8.73 -12.89 4.01
CA ALA A 320 7.97 -12.85 2.77
C ALA A 320 7.87 -14.22 2.08
N GLN A 321 8.44 -15.28 2.68
CA GLN A 321 8.45 -16.65 2.17
C GLN A 321 9.10 -16.78 0.77
N LEU A 322 10.07 -15.93 0.51
CA LEU A 322 10.82 -15.93 -0.74
C LEU A 322 11.94 -16.96 -0.68
N PRO A 323 12.25 -17.64 -1.80
CA PRO A 323 13.31 -18.64 -1.85
C PRO A 323 14.68 -17.98 -1.67
N ASP A 324 15.63 -18.70 -1.08
CA ASP A 324 17.05 -18.39 -0.95
C ASP A 324 17.37 -16.96 -0.45
N GLN A 325 18.65 -16.65 -0.29
CA GLN A 325 19.05 -15.30 0.08
C GLN A 325 19.24 -14.42 -1.16
N PRO A 326 18.66 -13.20 -1.14
CA PRO A 326 18.79 -12.26 -2.25
C PRO A 326 20.23 -11.73 -2.36
N VAL A 327 20.60 -11.31 -3.57
CA VAL A 327 21.86 -10.62 -3.83
C VAL A 327 21.76 -9.17 -3.34
N VAL A 328 21.82 -8.99 -2.01
CA VAL A 328 21.85 -7.67 -1.38
C VAL A 328 23.10 -7.54 -0.53
N ARG A 329 23.81 -6.44 -0.73
CA ARG A 329 25.11 -6.15 -0.11
C ARG A 329 25.08 -4.82 0.61
N GLN A 330 25.90 -4.71 1.64
CA GLN A 330 26.27 -3.40 2.15
C GLN A 330 27.20 -2.74 1.13
N VAL A 331 26.73 -1.69 0.47
CA VAL A 331 27.46 -1.00 -0.59
C VAL A 331 27.01 0.45 -0.68
N ASP A 332 27.96 1.32 -0.99
CA ASP A 332 27.64 2.70 -1.38
C ASP A 332 27.01 2.70 -2.78
N ALA A 333 25.94 3.43 -2.95
CA ALA A 333 25.28 3.57 -4.26
C ALA A 333 26.20 4.10 -5.36
N LEU A 334 27.22 4.90 -5.01
CA LEU A 334 28.27 5.35 -5.93
C LEU A 334 29.19 4.23 -6.42
N ALA A 335 29.22 3.09 -5.73
CA ALA A 335 29.97 1.89 -6.13
C ALA A 335 29.09 0.82 -6.79
N ALA A 336 27.76 1.05 -6.89
CA ALA A 336 26.85 0.12 -7.52
C ALA A 336 27.18 -0.07 -9.01
N LYS A 337 27.11 -1.33 -9.48
CA LYS A 337 27.36 -1.67 -10.89
C LYS A 337 26.22 -2.49 -11.44
N PRO A 338 25.94 -2.39 -12.76
CA PRO A 338 25.05 -3.34 -13.41
C PRO A 338 25.52 -4.79 -13.12
N PRO A 339 24.60 -5.75 -12.95
CA PRO A 339 24.97 -7.15 -12.91
C PRO A 339 25.77 -7.56 -14.15
N ILE A 340 26.66 -8.55 -13.97
CA ILE A 340 27.53 -9.01 -15.06
C ILE A 340 26.70 -9.43 -16.26
N ASN A 341 27.12 -9.03 -17.45
CA ASN A 341 26.46 -9.29 -18.74
C ASN A 341 25.09 -8.65 -18.93
N THR A 342 24.72 -7.64 -18.12
CA THR A 342 23.47 -6.91 -18.26
C THR A 342 23.70 -5.56 -18.93
N LYS A 343 23.16 -5.39 -20.15
CA LYS A 343 23.28 -4.13 -20.92
C LYS A 343 22.15 -3.14 -20.65
N GLU A 344 21.00 -3.63 -20.19
CA GLU A 344 19.79 -2.84 -19.93
C GLU A 344 19.06 -3.39 -18.72
N GLY A 345 18.27 -2.54 -18.08
CA GLY A 345 17.50 -2.93 -16.90
C GLY A 345 16.73 -1.74 -16.33
N VAL A 346 16.10 -1.99 -15.21
CA VAL A 346 15.39 -1.00 -14.42
C VAL A 346 16.15 -0.78 -13.11
N MET A 347 16.45 0.48 -12.82
CA MET A 347 16.89 0.90 -11.49
C MET A 347 15.76 1.66 -10.82
N LEU A 348 15.44 1.30 -9.60
CA LEU A 348 14.33 1.89 -8.84
C LEU A 348 14.81 2.31 -7.46
N LEU A 349 14.58 3.57 -7.10
CA LEU A 349 15.15 4.22 -5.92
C LEU A 349 14.08 4.95 -5.12
N ASN A 350 14.19 4.88 -3.81
CA ASN A 350 13.50 5.76 -2.87
C ASN A 350 14.54 6.36 -1.90
N PRO A 351 15.37 7.32 -2.37
CA PRO A 351 16.42 7.91 -1.55
C PRO A 351 15.82 8.62 -0.32
N PRO A 352 16.60 8.80 0.75
CA PRO A 352 16.15 9.60 1.89
C PRO A 352 15.86 11.04 1.45
N TYR A 353 14.74 11.62 1.94
CA TYR A 353 14.33 13.01 1.71
C TYR A 353 13.68 13.59 2.96
N GLY A 354 13.73 14.92 3.12
CA GLY A 354 13.22 15.63 4.28
C GLY A 354 13.98 15.29 5.57
N GLU A 355 13.29 15.14 6.70
CA GLU A 355 13.89 14.86 8.02
C GLU A 355 14.73 13.56 8.09
N ARG A 356 14.70 12.72 7.07
CA ARG A 356 15.52 11.51 6.96
C ARG A 356 16.99 11.79 6.64
N LEU A 357 17.34 13.03 6.29
CA LEU A 357 18.70 13.45 5.96
C LEU A 357 19.64 13.59 7.16
N VAL A 358 19.20 13.30 8.39
CA VAL A 358 20.11 13.24 9.54
C VAL A 358 20.97 11.98 9.41
N ILE A 359 22.04 12.13 8.61
CA ILE A 359 23.11 11.13 8.51
C ILE A 359 23.78 11.02 9.88
N LYS A 360 23.44 10.00 10.65
CA LYS A 360 24.17 9.62 11.86
C LYS A 360 25.54 9.03 11.46
N GLY A 361 26.44 9.94 11.14
CA GLY A 361 27.87 9.69 10.91
C GLY A 361 28.74 10.62 11.73
N GLY A 362 28.35 10.92 12.98
CA GLY A 362 29.13 11.69 13.93
C GLY A 362 28.96 11.15 15.35
N ARG A 363 30.05 10.77 15.97
CA ARG A 363 30.08 10.43 17.41
C ARG A 363 29.54 11.62 18.22
N GLY A 364 28.50 11.37 19.02
CA GLY A 364 28.15 12.18 20.19
C GLY A 364 27.22 13.34 19.90
N GLN A 365 25.91 13.09 19.97
CA GLN A 365 24.95 14.01 20.56
C GLN A 365 23.84 13.21 21.22
N GLU A 366 23.57 13.62 22.47
CA GLU A 366 22.63 12.99 23.39
C GLU A 366 21.20 13.04 22.87
N ARG A 367 20.47 11.95 23.10
CA ARG A 367 19.03 11.85 22.83
C ARG A 367 18.29 12.90 23.66
N ASN A 368 17.49 13.72 23.01
CA ASN A 368 16.45 14.49 23.66
C ASN A 368 15.24 13.53 23.91
N PRO A 369 14.87 13.25 25.17
CA PRO A 369 13.86 12.24 25.51
C PRO A 369 12.40 12.70 25.33
N ALA A 370 12.12 13.76 24.59
CA ALA A 370 10.81 14.41 24.54
C ALA A 370 9.98 14.09 23.28
N VAL A 371 10.31 13.05 22.48
CA VAL A 371 9.48 12.61 21.33
C VAL A 371 9.35 11.09 21.35
N THR A 372 8.70 10.60 22.38
CA THR A 372 8.19 9.21 22.43
C THR A 372 6.74 9.28 22.86
N ASP A 373 5.88 9.57 21.92
CA ASP A 373 4.47 9.18 21.91
C ASP A 373 3.91 9.56 20.52
N TYR A 374 4.31 8.79 19.49
CA TYR A 374 3.46 8.69 18.33
C TYR A 374 2.30 7.78 18.74
N GLU A 375 1.25 8.37 19.29
CA GLU A 375 -0.06 7.78 19.24
C GLU A 375 -0.28 7.32 17.79
N GLU A 376 -0.72 6.08 17.60
CA GLU A 376 -1.16 5.59 16.29
C GLU A 376 -2.22 6.56 15.78
N GLU A 377 -1.81 7.50 14.92
CA GLU A 377 -2.79 8.27 14.17
C GLU A 377 -3.67 7.27 13.44
N PRO A 378 -4.99 7.37 13.54
CA PRO A 378 -5.88 6.42 12.90
C PRO A 378 -5.60 6.43 11.40
N GLU A 379 -5.06 5.33 10.90
CA GLU A 379 -4.57 5.11 9.51
C GLU A 379 -5.55 5.54 8.43
N ASN A 380 -6.81 5.78 8.78
CA ASN A 380 -7.91 6.11 7.87
C ASN A 380 -8.16 7.61 7.66
N ARG A 381 -7.52 8.50 8.41
CA ARG A 381 -7.74 9.94 8.21
C ARG A 381 -7.15 10.50 6.93
N PHE A 382 -6.22 9.79 6.31
CA PHE A 382 -5.41 10.30 5.21
C PHE A 382 -5.70 9.70 3.84
N GLU A 383 -6.24 8.50 3.76
CA GLU A 383 -6.42 7.82 2.47
C GLU A 383 -7.63 8.35 1.65
N LEU A 384 -8.61 8.98 2.29
CA LEU A 384 -9.79 9.57 1.62
C LEU A 384 -9.90 11.10 1.76
N ASN A 385 -8.95 11.77 2.44
CA ASN A 385 -8.94 13.21 2.67
C ASN A 385 -8.03 13.98 1.70
N LEU A 386 -8.25 13.87 0.41
CA LEU A 386 -7.45 14.61 -0.58
C LEU A 386 -7.72 16.12 -0.62
N GLU A 387 -8.80 16.65 -0.01
CA GLU A 387 -9.08 18.09 -0.07
C GLU A 387 -9.53 18.79 1.24
N THR A 388 -10.12 18.12 2.25
CA THR A 388 -10.35 18.77 3.55
C THR A 388 -9.05 18.97 4.33
N GLY A 389 -8.06 18.12 4.09
CA GLY A 389 -6.67 18.38 4.43
C GLY A 389 -6.12 19.64 3.75
N ARG A 390 -6.71 20.15 2.66
CA ARG A 390 -6.17 21.31 1.96
C ARG A 390 -6.34 22.65 2.66
N GLN A 391 -7.22 22.83 3.63
CA GLN A 391 -7.29 24.13 4.35
C GLN A 391 -6.64 24.09 5.74
N SER A 392 -6.75 23.03 6.52
CA SER A 392 -5.94 22.85 7.74
C SER A 392 -4.63 22.13 7.47
N ALA A 393 -4.55 21.16 6.58
CA ALA A 393 -3.30 20.60 6.07
C ALA A 393 -2.64 21.49 5.00
N LYS A 394 -3.33 22.39 4.26
CA LYS A 394 -2.65 23.47 3.52
C LYS A 394 -2.02 24.51 4.43
N ARG A 395 -2.53 24.73 5.64
CA ARG A 395 -1.84 25.55 6.62
C ARG A 395 -0.73 24.76 7.35
N SER A 396 -0.98 23.56 7.81
CA SER A 396 -0.02 22.67 8.44
C SER A 396 0.94 22.06 7.41
N SER A 397 0.52 21.60 6.24
CA SER A 397 1.44 21.14 5.17
C SER A 397 2.11 22.29 4.42
N ARG A 398 1.51 23.48 4.31
CA ARG A 398 2.26 24.66 3.81
C ARG A 398 3.21 25.23 4.87
N GLU A 399 2.89 25.13 6.15
CA GLU A 399 3.84 25.47 7.21
C GLU A 399 4.86 24.36 7.43
N SER A 400 4.49 23.08 7.35
CA SER A 400 5.44 21.96 7.32
C SER A 400 6.25 21.93 6.02
N LEU A 401 5.63 22.17 4.85
CA LEU A 401 6.36 22.37 3.58
C LEU A 401 7.18 23.66 3.56
N LYS A 402 6.72 24.76 4.17
CA LYS A 402 7.55 25.95 4.35
C LYS A 402 8.64 25.76 5.40
N ARG A 403 8.42 24.95 6.45
CA ARG A 403 9.46 24.52 7.38
C ARG A 403 10.39 23.50 6.74
N LEU A 404 9.90 22.58 5.94
CA LEU A 404 10.68 21.67 5.10
C LEU A 404 11.44 22.46 4.01
N GLN A 405 10.82 23.42 3.36
CA GLN A 405 11.48 24.31 2.38
C GLN A 405 12.40 25.36 3.02
N ALA A 406 12.16 25.78 4.25
CA ALA A 406 13.04 26.70 4.99
C ALA A 406 14.14 25.98 5.78
N GLN A 407 14.02 24.68 6.05
CA GLN A 407 15.11 23.81 6.49
C GLN A 407 15.86 23.15 5.33
N GLU A 408 15.39 23.29 4.08
CA GLU A 408 16.05 22.94 2.83
C GLU A 408 17.14 23.95 2.39
N GLU A 409 17.92 24.48 3.29
CA GLU A 409 19.36 24.52 3.01
C GLU A 409 19.79 23.04 3.02
N GLN A 410 19.58 22.37 1.86
CA GLN A 410 19.90 20.96 1.66
C GLN A 410 21.32 20.74 2.13
N ASP A 411 21.53 19.69 2.95
CA ASP A 411 22.88 19.33 3.38
C ASP A 411 23.79 19.35 2.14
N PRO A 412 24.78 20.27 2.06
CA PRO A 412 25.66 20.39 0.91
C PRO A 412 26.33 19.08 0.51
N LYS A 413 26.51 18.16 1.48
CA LYS A 413 27.05 16.82 1.26
C LYS A 413 26.09 15.95 0.47
N PHE A 414 24.78 16.08 0.72
CA PHE A 414 23.78 15.31 0.00
C PHE A 414 23.61 15.82 -1.43
N VAL A 415 23.65 17.13 -1.66
CA VAL A 415 23.66 17.71 -3.00
C VAL A 415 24.89 17.26 -3.80
N GLU A 416 26.06 17.25 -3.16
CA GLU A 416 27.28 16.74 -3.80
C GLU A 416 27.20 15.25 -4.09
N PHE A 417 26.64 14.45 -3.16
CA PHE A 417 26.34 13.03 -3.40
C PHE A 417 25.43 12.85 -4.63
N LEU A 418 24.34 13.60 -4.74
CA LEU A 418 23.41 13.50 -5.89
C LEU A 418 24.11 13.87 -7.20
N ARG A 419 24.99 14.89 -7.18
CA ARG A 419 25.79 15.27 -8.35
C ARG A 419 26.72 14.14 -8.79
N GLN A 420 27.42 13.50 -7.84
CA GLN A 420 28.30 12.37 -8.10
C GLN A 420 27.51 11.16 -8.57
N PHE A 421 26.35 10.89 -7.95
CA PHE A 421 25.46 9.79 -8.33
C PHE A 421 24.92 9.98 -9.76
N GLY A 422 24.51 11.19 -10.13
CA GLY A 422 24.11 11.50 -11.51
C GLY A 422 25.23 11.25 -12.54
N GLN A 423 26.49 11.56 -12.19
CA GLN A 423 27.64 11.24 -13.05
C GLN A 423 27.89 9.73 -13.12
N HIS A 424 27.80 9.03 -11.97
CA HIS A 424 27.94 7.59 -11.88
C HIS A 424 26.90 6.85 -12.74
N LEU A 425 25.64 7.31 -12.72
CA LEU A 425 24.58 6.75 -13.57
C LEU A 425 24.92 6.85 -15.06
N LYS A 426 25.42 8.01 -15.52
CA LYS A 426 25.85 8.23 -16.92
C LYS A 426 27.04 7.36 -17.33
N ASP A 427 27.94 7.09 -16.40
CA ASP A 427 29.17 6.35 -16.68
C ASP A 427 28.96 4.83 -16.65
N SER A 428 28.07 4.34 -15.78
CA SER A 428 27.96 2.92 -15.45
C SER A 428 26.67 2.28 -15.93
N PHE A 429 25.59 3.04 -16.12
CA PHE A 429 24.25 2.51 -16.39
C PHE A 429 23.68 2.92 -17.76
N GLY A 430 24.54 3.07 -18.77
CA GLY A 430 24.08 3.32 -20.15
C GLY A 430 23.13 2.21 -20.62
N GLY A 431 21.98 2.59 -21.22
CA GLY A 431 20.90 1.67 -21.65
C GLY A 431 19.84 1.38 -20.57
N TRP A 432 20.01 1.88 -19.35
CA TRP A 432 19.08 1.63 -18.25
C TRP A 432 17.98 2.69 -18.13
N ASN A 433 16.82 2.26 -17.62
CA ASN A 433 15.77 3.16 -17.13
C ASN A 433 15.91 3.32 -15.61
N VAL A 434 16.15 4.54 -15.15
CA VAL A 434 16.27 4.86 -13.74
C VAL A 434 15.03 5.58 -13.27
N PHE A 435 14.41 5.10 -12.20
CA PHE A 435 13.24 5.71 -11.59
C PHE A 435 13.54 6.12 -10.16
N VAL A 436 13.20 7.33 -9.80
CA VAL A 436 13.43 7.88 -8.46
C VAL A 436 12.13 8.43 -7.89
N LEU A 437 11.67 7.83 -6.78
CA LEU A 437 10.56 8.37 -6.01
C LEU A 437 11.10 9.38 -5.00
N THR A 438 10.61 10.63 -5.04
CA THR A 438 11.03 11.66 -4.09
C THR A 438 9.97 12.74 -3.91
N ALA A 439 9.99 13.42 -2.78
CA ALA A 439 9.27 14.69 -2.57
C ALA A 439 10.09 15.91 -3.02
N ASP A 440 11.38 15.74 -3.27
CA ASP A 440 12.26 16.83 -3.74
C ASP A 440 12.09 17.07 -5.25
N MET A 441 11.51 18.22 -5.59
CA MET A 441 11.30 18.63 -6.98
C MET A 441 12.57 19.11 -7.67
N ALA A 442 13.64 19.43 -6.94
CA ALA A 442 14.93 19.88 -7.46
C ALA A 442 15.85 18.72 -7.88
N LEU A 443 15.50 17.47 -7.54
CA LEU A 443 16.31 16.28 -7.79
C LEU A 443 16.87 16.18 -9.22
N PRO A 444 16.10 16.40 -10.32
CA PRO A 444 16.66 16.32 -11.68
C PRO A 444 17.80 17.31 -11.93
N GLY A 445 17.66 18.54 -11.41
CA GLY A 445 18.71 19.55 -11.49
C GLY A 445 19.97 19.17 -10.73
N GLN A 446 19.83 18.56 -9.56
CA GLN A 446 20.94 18.10 -8.72
C GLN A 446 21.69 16.91 -9.33
N LEU A 447 20.96 15.93 -9.89
CA LEU A 447 21.54 14.85 -10.67
C LEU A 447 22.18 15.32 -11.98
N ARG A 448 21.87 16.52 -12.45
CA ARG A 448 22.26 17.03 -13.77
C ARG A 448 21.85 16.08 -14.91
N ILE A 449 20.67 15.48 -14.77
CA ILE A 449 20.06 14.60 -15.77
C ILE A 449 18.64 15.11 -16.01
N LYS A 450 18.29 15.26 -17.28
CA LYS A 450 16.92 15.64 -17.66
C LYS A 450 16.01 14.42 -17.55
N GLU A 451 14.92 14.56 -16.81
CA GLU A 451 13.91 13.53 -16.73
C GLU A 451 13.13 13.40 -18.04
N SER A 452 12.82 12.16 -18.45
CA SER A 452 11.97 11.86 -19.60
C SER A 452 10.47 11.83 -19.21
N ARG A 453 10.18 11.54 -17.93
CA ARG A 453 8.80 11.51 -17.41
C ARG A 453 8.77 11.90 -15.93
N ARG A 454 7.65 12.50 -15.53
CA ARG A 454 7.34 12.88 -14.16
C ARG A 454 5.91 12.45 -13.82
N THR A 455 5.76 11.55 -12.85
CA THR A 455 4.45 11.02 -12.43
C THR A 455 4.15 11.45 -11.00
N PRO A 456 3.05 12.18 -10.74
CA PRO A 456 2.65 12.55 -9.38
C PRO A 456 2.12 11.32 -8.64
N LEU A 457 2.58 11.13 -7.41
CA LEU A 457 2.18 10.05 -6.49
C LEU A 457 2.09 10.58 -5.07
N PHE A 458 1.42 9.82 -4.20
CA PHE A 458 1.27 10.19 -2.79
C PHE A 458 1.76 9.05 -1.88
N ASN A 459 2.74 9.36 -1.03
CA ASN A 459 3.17 8.45 0.05
C ASN A 459 2.52 8.90 1.37
N GLY A 460 1.33 8.39 1.65
CA GLY A 460 0.46 8.92 2.69
C GLY A 460 0.06 10.36 2.37
N PRO A 461 0.25 11.33 3.30
CA PRO A 461 -0.07 12.74 3.05
C PRO A 461 0.97 13.47 2.19
N LEU A 462 2.14 12.86 1.97
CA LEU A 462 3.26 13.49 1.29
C LEU A 462 3.11 13.36 -0.23
N GLU A 463 3.04 14.50 -0.91
CA GLU A 463 3.07 14.57 -2.37
C GLU A 463 4.50 14.28 -2.87
N CYS A 464 4.63 13.24 -3.67
CA CYS A 464 5.88 12.79 -4.27
C CYS A 464 5.83 12.86 -5.80
N ARG A 465 6.98 12.68 -6.42
CA ARG A 465 7.11 12.46 -7.86
C ARG A 465 7.96 11.23 -8.11
N LEU A 466 7.50 10.43 -9.04
CA LEU A 466 8.32 9.40 -9.66
C LEU A 466 8.93 9.99 -10.93
N PHE A 467 10.21 10.29 -10.88
CA PHE A 467 10.98 10.75 -12.03
C PHE A 467 11.53 9.56 -12.79
N LYS A 468 11.42 9.57 -14.12
CA LYS A 468 12.08 8.62 -15.02
C LYS A 468 13.25 9.30 -15.71
N PHE A 469 14.40 8.65 -15.72
CA PHE A 469 15.59 9.04 -16.45
C PHE A 469 16.00 7.89 -17.38
N GLU A 470 16.23 8.20 -18.67
CA GLU A 470 16.72 7.23 -19.66
C GLU A 470 18.22 7.44 -19.84
N MET A 471 19.00 6.42 -19.46
CA MET A 471 20.45 6.49 -19.56
C MET A 471 20.88 6.06 -20.95
N HIS A 472 21.39 7.01 -21.74
CA HIS A 472 21.90 6.71 -23.08
C HIS A 472 23.27 6.04 -23.00
N THR A 473 23.49 5.03 -23.86
CA THR A 473 24.81 4.44 -24.05
C THR A 473 25.73 5.49 -24.67
N LYS A 474 26.95 5.64 -24.13
CA LYS A 474 27.97 6.46 -24.81
C LYS A 474 28.19 5.86 -26.19
N GLN A 475 27.91 6.62 -27.27
CA GLN A 475 28.37 6.24 -28.60
C GLN A 475 29.90 6.20 -28.53
N SER A 476 30.47 5.02 -28.74
CA SER A 476 31.90 4.89 -29.03
C SER A 476 32.15 5.55 -30.39
N PHE A 477 32.79 6.70 -30.36
CA PHE A 477 33.34 7.33 -31.55
C PHE A 477 34.61 6.58 -31.98
#